data_7eab959459cb8738cc16ed6845705b93
#
_entry.id   7eab959459cb8738cc16ed6845705b93
#
_cell.length_a   1.000
_cell.length_b   1.000
_cell.length_c   1.000
_cell.angle_alpha   90.00
_cell.angle_beta   90.00
_cell.angle_gamma   90.00
#
_symmetry.space_group_name_H-M   'P 1'
#
loop_
_entity.id
_entity.type
_entity.pdbx_description
1 polymer ?
#
loop_
_entity_poly.entity_id
_entity_poly.type
_entity_poly.pdbx_seq_one_letter_code
_entity_poly.pdbx_strand_id
1 'polypeptide(L)'
;ITLIMVQSFFPLLPLKGKSDPTNRYYMYASLIEDIKTTVMNDVSNSGLRIVSNEFQIPSIINFYLNPKLEAICLSIDYHETLYSFHYNQDRLVGNDFIYIHDKKEFPEKIKPYFDSFEPVLISTKSRNNAVIANHSVWLVKNYKGKL
;
A
#
# COMPACT_ATOMS: atom_id res chain seq x y z
N ILE A 1 -15.17 6.27 -23.69
CA ILE A 1 -13.79 5.74 -23.58
C ILE A 1 -12.78 6.79 -24.00
N THR A 2 -12.91 7.39 -25.17
CA THR A 2 -11.96 8.40 -25.71
C THR A 2 -11.76 9.60 -24.78
N LEU A 3 -12.84 10.13 -24.17
CA LEU A 3 -12.76 11.26 -23.24
C LEU A 3 -11.94 10.92 -21.98
N ILE A 4 -12.08 9.72 -21.44
CA ILE A 4 -11.31 9.25 -20.28
C ILE A 4 -9.83 9.11 -20.65
N MET A 5 -9.54 8.57 -21.84
CA MET A 5 -8.16 8.46 -22.32
C MET A 5 -7.53 9.84 -22.48
N VAL A 6 -8.24 10.78 -23.11
CA VAL A 6 -7.74 12.16 -23.26
C VAL A 6 -7.54 12.82 -21.89
N GLN A 7 -8.47 12.68 -20.95
CA GLN A 7 -8.35 13.19 -19.59
C GLN A 7 -7.13 12.61 -18.85
N SER A 8 -6.74 11.36 -19.15
CA SER A 8 -5.56 10.74 -18.52
C SER A 8 -4.26 11.44 -18.90
N PHE A 9 -4.13 11.88 -20.14
CA PHE A 9 -2.92 12.55 -20.63
C PHE A 9 -3.02 14.09 -20.50
N PHE A 10 -4.18 14.62 -20.82
CA PHE A 10 -4.46 16.05 -20.81
C PHE A 10 -5.71 16.30 -19.95
N PRO A 11 -5.57 16.75 -18.71
CA PRO A 11 -6.69 16.97 -17.80
C PRO A 11 -7.52 18.18 -18.27
N LEU A 12 -8.41 17.94 -19.22
CA LEU A 12 -9.29 18.96 -19.82
C LEU A 12 -10.45 19.33 -18.90
N LEU A 13 -10.95 18.36 -18.13
CA LEU A 13 -12.01 18.59 -17.18
C LEU A 13 -11.41 19.05 -15.85
N PRO A 14 -11.94 20.09 -15.19
CA PRO A 14 -11.44 20.61 -13.93
C PRO A 14 -11.88 19.72 -12.75
N LEU A 15 -11.70 18.41 -12.88
CA LEU A 15 -12.00 17.45 -11.81
C LEU A 15 -10.89 17.51 -10.77
N LYS A 16 -11.28 17.62 -9.49
CA LYS A 16 -10.33 17.77 -8.38
C LYS A 16 -10.13 16.44 -7.64
N GLY A 17 -8.88 16.15 -7.34
CA GLY A 17 -8.49 15.08 -6.40
C GLY A 17 -9.14 13.74 -6.72
N LYS A 18 -9.89 13.20 -5.76
CA LYS A 18 -10.52 11.87 -5.85
C LYS A 18 -11.65 11.77 -6.88
N SER A 19 -12.19 12.89 -7.35
CA SER A 19 -13.27 12.91 -8.33
C SER A 19 -12.79 12.63 -9.77
N ASP A 20 -11.49 12.72 -10.02
CA ASP A 20 -10.91 12.34 -11.31
C ASP A 20 -10.48 10.85 -11.27
N PRO A 21 -11.18 9.97 -12.00
CA PRO A 21 -10.87 8.53 -12.00
C PRO A 21 -9.47 8.22 -12.52
N THR A 22 -8.88 9.11 -13.32
CA THR A 22 -7.53 8.93 -13.87
C THR A 22 -6.45 9.10 -12.81
N ASN A 23 -6.73 9.81 -11.72
CA ASN A 23 -5.80 10.01 -10.62
C ASN A 23 -5.46 8.70 -9.90
N ARG A 24 -6.35 7.69 -9.95
CA ARG A 24 -6.09 6.38 -9.35
C ARG A 24 -4.87 5.70 -9.99
N TYR A 25 -4.71 5.83 -11.30
CA TYR A 25 -3.53 5.32 -12.00
C TYR A 25 -2.24 5.99 -11.49
N TYR A 26 -2.23 7.32 -11.42
CA TYR A 26 -1.07 8.06 -10.93
C TYR A 26 -0.75 7.77 -9.46
N MET A 27 -1.77 7.57 -8.65
CA MET A 27 -1.61 7.18 -7.26
C MET A 27 -0.85 5.84 -7.14
N TYR A 28 -1.27 4.82 -7.87
CA TYR A 28 -0.62 3.51 -7.83
C TYR A 28 0.77 3.52 -8.49
N ALA A 29 0.93 4.21 -9.60
CA ALA A 29 2.24 4.35 -10.24
C ALA A 29 3.24 5.02 -9.29
N SER A 30 2.83 6.07 -8.57
CA SER A 30 3.70 6.75 -7.60
C SER A 30 4.00 5.88 -6.37
N LEU A 31 3.05 5.08 -5.91
CA LEU A 31 3.28 4.11 -4.83
C LEU A 31 4.34 3.08 -5.22
N ILE A 32 4.23 2.52 -6.42
CA ILE A 32 5.21 1.54 -6.93
C ILE A 32 6.60 2.16 -7.07
N GLU A 33 6.70 3.40 -7.54
CA GLU A 33 7.96 4.13 -7.63
C GLU A 33 8.59 4.35 -6.24
N ASP A 34 7.82 4.81 -5.29
CA ASP A 34 8.29 5.01 -3.92
C ASP A 34 8.74 3.69 -3.25
N ILE A 35 8.04 2.58 -3.51
CA ILE A 35 8.46 1.26 -3.02
C ILE A 35 9.78 0.84 -3.67
N LYS A 36 9.93 1.00 -4.99
CA LYS A 36 11.18 0.66 -5.69
C LYS A 36 12.38 1.43 -5.17
N THR A 37 12.20 2.72 -4.90
CA THR A 37 13.31 3.59 -4.51
C THR A 37 13.66 3.50 -3.03
N THR A 38 12.68 3.27 -2.16
CA THR A 38 12.87 3.38 -0.70
C THR A 38 12.89 2.01 -0.01
N VAL A 39 12.03 1.09 -0.45
CA VAL A 39 11.74 -0.14 0.31
C VAL A 39 12.44 -1.36 -0.28
N MET A 40 12.65 -1.38 -1.60
CA MET A 40 13.08 -2.59 -2.29
C MET A 40 14.44 -3.11 -1.84
N ASN A 41 15.37 -2.21 -1.56
CA ASN A 41 16.72 -2.60 -1.09
C ASN A 41 16.65 -3.18 0.33
N ASP A 42 15.87 -2.58 1.22
CA ASP A 42 15.74 -3.02 2.60
C ASP A 42 15.03 -4.37 2.68
N VAL A 43 13.94 -4.54 1.93
CA VAL A 43 13.19 -5.81 1.87
C VAL A 43 14.04 -6.92 1.27
N SER A 44 14.77 -6.65 0.18
CA SER A 44 15.62 -7.66 -0.46
C SER A 44 16.77 -8.13 0.44
N ASN A 45 17.30 -7.24 1.27
CA ASN A 45 18.42 -7.55 2.17
C ASN A 45 17.98 -8.15 3.51
N SER A 46 16.81 -7.74 4.04
CA SER A 46 16.33 -8.16 5.36
C SER A 46 15.41 -9.37 5.32
N GLY A 47 14.90 -9.76 4.16
CA GLY A 47 13.88 -10.80 4.02
C GLY A 47 12.49 -10.39 4.55
N LEU A 48 12.28 -9.12 4.87
CA LEU A 48 10.99 -8.59 5.30
C LEU A 48 9.97 -8.71 4.16
N ARG A 49 8.73 -9.01 4.51
CA ARG A 49 7.61 -9.02 3.56
C ARG A 49 6.79 -7.74 3.69
N ILE A 50 6.11 -7.40 2.61
CA ILE A 50 5.21 -6.25 2.60
C ILE A 50 3.81 -6.70 3.01
N VAL A 51 3.17 -5.93 3.88
CA VAL A 51 1.78 -6.16 4.29
C VAL A 51 0.95 -4.88 4.16
N SER A 52 -0.34 -5.05 3.95
CA SER A 52 -1.34 -3.99 4.07
C SER A 52 -2.63 -4.59 4.60
N ASN A 53 -3.49 -3.76 5.18
CA ASN A 53 -4.82 -4.20 5.57
C ASN A 53 -5.83 -4.12 4.41
N GLU A 54 -5.54 -3.35 3.38
CA GLU A 54 -6.37 -3.13 2.21
C GLU A 54 -5.89 -3.98 1.05
N PHE A 55 -6.75 -4.83 0.49
CA PHE A 55 -6.38 -5.80 -0.55
C PHE A 55 -5.87 -5.17 -1.85
N GLN A 56 -6.25 -3.92 -2.15
CA GLN A 56 -5.84 -3.23 -3.37
C GLN A 56 -4.32 -3.00 -3.40
N ILE A 57 -3.73 -2.62 -2.27
CA ILE A 57 -2.29 -2.33 -2.18
C ILE A 57 -1.45 -3.58 -2.46
N PRO A 58 -1.64 -4.71 -1.77
CA PRO A 58 -0.93 -5.95 -2.09
C PRO A 58 -1.17 -6.43 -3.52
N SER A 59 -2.39 -6.30 -4.03
CA SER A 59 -2.70 -6.72 -5.41
C SER A 59 -1.88 -5.95 -6.44
N ILE A 60 -1.77 -4.65 -6.30
CA ILE A 60 -0.97 -3.79 -7.17
C ILE A 60 0.52 -4.08 -7.04
N ILE A 61 1.02 -4.24 -5.81
CA ILE A 61 2.42 -4.57 -5.57
C ILE A 61 2.77 -5.92 -6.21
N ASN A 62 1.96 -6.94 -5.98
CA ASN A 62 2.18 -8.26 -6.55
C ASN A 62 2.10 -8.24 -8.09
N PHE A 63 1.22 -7.43 -8.66
CA PHE A 63 1.11 -7.31 -10.11
C PHE A 63 2.34 -6.68 -10.75
N TYR A 64 2.90 -5.62 -10.15
CA TYR A 64 4.00 -4.87 -10.74
C TYR A 64 5.40 -5.32 -10.30
N LEU A 65 5.54 -5.96 -9.12
CA LEU A 65 6.82 -6.25 -8.49
C LEU A 65 7.10 -7.75 -8.27
N ASN A 66 6.10 -8.63 -8.41
CA ASN A 66 6.32 -10.08 -8.34
C ASN A 66 7.16 -10.55 -9.57
N PRO A 67 8.14 -11.48 -9.44
CA PRO A 67 8.44 -12.26 -8.24
C PRO A 67 9.43 -11.59 -7.25
N LYS A 68 9.83 -10.35 -7.46
CA LYS A 68 10.85 -9.69 -6.62
C LYS A 68 10.39 -9.38 -5.20
N LEU A 69 9.11 -9.04 -5.05
CA LEU A 69 8.49 -8.73 -3.77
C LEU A 69 7.14 -9.43 -3.66
N GLU A 70 6.85 -9.97 -2.49
CA GLU A 70 5.55 -10.53 -2.15
C GLU A 70 4.86 -9.60 -1.14
N ALA A 71 3.64 -9.21 -1.46
CA ALA A 71 2.81 -8.40 -0.59
C ALA A 71 1.56 -9.17 -0.15
N ILE A 72 1.24 -9.10 1.13
CA ILE A 72 0.18 -9.87 1.80
C ILE A 72 -0.89 -8.91 2.34
N CYS A 73 -2.16 -9.29 2.19
CA CYS A 73 -3.25 -8.61 2.86
C CYS A 73 -3.51 -9.25 4.22
N LEU A 74 -3.39 -8.48 5.30
CA LEU A 74 -3.67 -8.97 6.66
C LEU A 74 -5.16 -9.16 6.91
N SER A 75 -6.03 -8.43 6.19
CA SER A 75 -7.50 -8.52 6.30
C SER A 75 -8.00 -8.44 7.75
N ILE A 76 -7.37 -7.57 8.55
CA ILE A 76 -7.82 -7.25 9.90
C ILE A 76 -9.07 -6.37 9.74
N ASP A 77 -10.17 -6.66 10.39
CA ASP A 77 -11.46 -5.95 10.29
C ASP A 77 -12.16 -5.99 8.91
N TYR A 78 -11.68 -6.75 7.96
CA TYR A 78 -12.32 -6.94 6.66
C TYR A 78 -12.90 -8.35 6.51
N HIS A 79 -13.88 -8.47 5.62
CA HIS A 79 -14.34 -9.78 5.18
C HIS A 79 -13.18 -10.58 4.59
N GLU A 80 -13.24 -11.89 4.74
CA GLU A 80 -12.26 -12.79 4.15
C GLU A 80 -12.11 -12.49 2.66
N THR A 81 -10.87 -12.35 2.23
CA THR A 81 -10.49 -12.12 0.83
C THR A 81 -9.74 -13.34 0.33
N LEU A 82 -9.48 -13.42 -0.97
CA LEU A 82 -8.65 -14.48 -1.54
C LEU A 82 -7.28 -14.58 -0.84
N TYR A 83 -6.77 -13.50 -0.29
CA TYR A 83 -5.53 -13.49 0.48
C TYR A 83 -5.63 -14.28 1.79
N SER A 84 -6.80 -14.31 2.45
CA SER A 84 -7.00 -15.10 3.69
C SER A 84 -6.90 -16.61 3.43
N PHE A 85 -7.24 -17.06 2.22
CA PHE A 85 -7.14 -18.47 1.84
C PHE A 85 -5.73 -18.88 1.39
N HIS A 86 -4.95 -17.94 0.84
CA HIS A 86 -3.60 -18.22 0.35
C HIS A 86 -2.54 -18.21 1.46
N TYR A 87 -2.76 -17.40 2.50
CA TYR A 87 -1.77 -17.24 3.57
C TYR A 87 -2.32 -17.76 4.89
N ASN A 88 -1.65 -18.74 5.45
CA ASN A 88 -1.89 -19.13 6.83
C ASN A 88 -1.40 -18.00 7.75
N GLN A 89 -2.32 -17.23 8.30
CA GLN A 89 -2.02 -16.06 9.13
C GLN A 89 -1.29 -16.42 10.42
N ASP A 90 -1.46 -17.65 10.93
CA ASP A 90 -0.74 -18.12 12.13
C ASP A 90 0.78 -18.15 11.89
N ARG A 91 1.21 -18.40 10.65
CA ARG A 91 2.62 -18.38 10.29
C ARG A 91 3.22 -16.96 10.18
N LEU A 92 2.38 -15.94 10.23
CA LEU A 92 2.80 -14.55 10.21
C LEU A 92 3.07 -14.01 11.61
N VAL A 93 2.56 -14.66 12.65
CA VAL A 93 2.73 -14.26 14.05
C VAL A 93 4.22 -14.25 14.43
N GLY A 94 4.63 -13.21 15.14
CA GLY A 94 6.01 -13.00 15.58
C GLY A 94 6.94 -12.41 14.51
N ASN A 95 6.48 -12.21 13.27
CA ASN A 95 7.31 -11.63 12.22
C ASN A 95 7.20 -10.10 12.18
N ASP A 96 8.25 -9.50 11.66
CA ASP A 96 8.33 -8.09 11.30
C ASP A 96 7.93 -7.88 9.83
N PHE A 97 7.34 -6.73 9.53
CA PHE A 97 6.86 -6.42 8.18
C PHE A 97 7.09 -4.96 7.81
N ILE A 98 7.03 -4.71 6.51
CA ILE A 98 6.83 -3.38 5.96
C ILE A 98 5.33 -3.19 5.73
N TYR A 99 4.68 -2.33 6.52
CA TYR A 99 3.26 -2.04 6.41
C TYR A 99 3.02 -0.82 5.52
N ILE A 100 2.14 -0.95 4.53
CA ILE A 100 1.80 0.14 3.60
C ILE A 100 0.34 0.52 3.77
N HIS A 101 0.08 1.83 3.84
CA HIS A 101 -1.24 2.41 4.00
C HIS A 101 -1.48 3.56 3.02
N ASP A 102 -2.74 3.77 2.61
CA ASP A 102 -3.19 4.82 1.69
C ASP A 102 -3.41 6.20 2.33
N LYS A 103 -2.98 6.36 3.59
CA LYS A 103 -3.02 7.62 4.35
C LYS A 103 -1.66 7.90 4.96
N LYS A 104 -1.48 9.13 5.47
CA LYS A 104 -0.22 9.55 6.09
C LYS A 104 0.01 8.93 7.47
N GLU A 105 -1.06 8.75 8.21
CA GLU A 105 -1.00 8.29 9.60
C GLU A 105 -1.13 6.78 9.67
N PHE A 106 -0.45 6.18 10.64
CA PHE A 106 -0.62 4.76 10.91
C PHE A 106 -2.04 4.49 11.42
N PRO A 107 -2.75 3.47 10.91
CA PRO A 107 -4.14 3.24 11.29
C PRO A 107 -4.26 2.83 12.76
N GLU A 108 -5.06 3.56 13.53
CA GLU A 108 -5.29 3.29 14.96
C GLU A 108 -5.77 1.86 15.23
N LYS A 109 -6.63 1.34 14.36
CA LYS A 109 -7.17 -0.02 14.47
C LYS A 109 -6.12 -1.12 14.29
N ILE A 110 -5.02 -0.81 13.63
CA ILE A 110 -3.94 -1.76 13.33
C ILE A 110 -2.87 -1.77 14.42
N LYS A 111 -2.74 -0.69 15.19
CA LYS A 111 -1.74 -0.57 16.27
C LYS A 111 -1.73 -1.75 17.26
N PRO A 112 -2.88 -2.27 17.74
CA PRO A 112 -2.88 -3.37 18.72
C PRO A 112 -2.23 -4.66 18.23
N TYR A 113 -2.14 -4.84 16.91
CA TYR A 113 -1.63 -6.06 16.29
C TYR A 113 -0.11 -6.10 16.15
N PHE A 114 0.59 -5.03 16.55
CA PHE A 114 2.04 -4.93 16.50
C PHE A 114 2.60 -4.40 17.82
N ASP A 115 3.85 -4.71 18.13
CA ASP A 115 4.53 -4.17 19.32
C ASP A 115 5.06 -2.76 19.07
N SER A 116 5.56 -2.49 17.87
CA SER A 116 6.02 -1.16 17.49
C SER A 116 5.77 -0.88 16.01
N PHE A 117 5.72 0.40 15.67
CA PHE A 117 5.57 0.89 14.31
C PHE A 117 6.39 2.17 14.14
N GLU A 118 7.26 2.20 13.14
CA GLU A 118 8.16 3.30 12.85
C GLU A 118 7.97 3.76 11.40
N PRO A 119 7.83 5.07 11.13
CA PRO A 119 7.66 5.56 9.77
C PRO A 119 8.97 5.41 8.98
N VAL A 120 8.88 4.81 7.81
CA VAL A 120 9.97 4.72 6.83
C VAL A 120 9.81 5.78 5.76
N LEU A 121 8.58 5.98 5.29
CA LEU A 121 8.26 6.98 4.27
C LEU A 121 6.84 7.50 4.49
N ILE A 122 6.67 8.81 4.38
CA ILE A 122 5.35 9.47 4.28
C ILE A 122 5.35 10.32 3.03
N SER A 123 4.50 9.98 2.07
CA SER A 123 4.46 10.61 0.76
C SER A 123 3.10 11.26 0.48
N THR A 124 3.17 12.42 -0.17
CA THR A 124 1.99 13.12 -0.68
C THR A 124 2.22 13.40 -2.15
N LYS A 125 1.32 12.94 -2.99
CA LYS A 125 1.38 13.18 -4.43
C LYS A 125 0.31 14.17 -4.84
N SER A 126 0.75 15.11 -5.66
CA SER A 126 -0.14 16.15 -6.21
C SER A 126 -0.10 16.12 -7.73
N ARG A 127 -1.23 16.46 -8.35
CA ARG A 127 -1.38 16.65 -9.79
C ARG A 127 -2.27 17.86 -10.00
N ASN A 128 -1.85 18.76 -10.89
CA ASN A 128 -2.59 19.99 -11.17
C ASN A 128 -2.94 20.79 -9.89
N ASN A 129 -1.98 20.96 -8.99
CA ASN A 129 -2.12 21.65 -7.71
C ASN A 129 -3.17 21.06 -6.75
N ALA A 130 -3.63 19.83 -7.01
CA ALA A 130 -4.51 19.11 -6.11
C ALA A 130 -3.81 17.85 -5.58
N VAL A 131 -3.96 17.57 -4.29
CA VAL A 131 -3.50 16.31 -3.69
C VAL A 131 -4.35 15.18 -4.23
N ILE A 132 -3.72 14.20 -4.88
CA ILE A 132 -4.38 13.04 -5.47
C ILE A 132 -4.22 11.80 -4.61
N ALA A 133 -3.12 11.68 -3.88
CA ALA A 133 -2.84 10.55 -3.02
C ALA A 133 -1.97 10.93 -1.83
N ASN A 134 -2.19 10.23 -0.74
CA ASN A 134 -1.23 10.08 0.33
C ASN A 134 -0.92 8.60 0.46
N HIS A 135 0.29 8.25 0.84
CA HIS A 135 0.61 6.91 1.30
C HIS A 135 1.76 6.96 2.29
N SER A 136 1.82 5.97 3.12
CA SER A 136 2.86 5.83 4.13
C SER A 136 3.37 4.40 4.17
N VAL A 137 4.64 4.28 4.47
CA VAL A 137 5.36 3.03 4.64
C VAL A 137 5.90 3.00 6.06
N TRP A 138 5.69 1.91 6.76
CA TRP A 138 6.03 1.73 8.16
C TRP A 138 6.78 0.43 8.36
N LEU A 139 7.83 0.43 9.16
CA LEU A 139 8.39 -0.77 9.73
C LEU A 139 7.56 -1.15 10.96
N VAL A 140 6.95 -2.32 10.94
CA VAL A 140 6.14 -2.85 12.04
C VAL A 140 6.76 -4.11 12.58
N LYS A 141 6.76 -4.28 13.90
CA LYS A 141 7.45 -5.38 14.56
C LYS A 141 6.49 -6.27 15.34
N ASN A 142 6.79 -7.55 15.31
CA ASN A 142 6.13 -8.58 16.07
C ASN A 142 4.61 -8.62 15.87
N TYR A 143 4.17 -9.10 14.71
CA TYR A 143 2.73 -9.29 14.45
C TYR A 143 2.12 -10.28 15.42
N LYS A 144 1.05 -9.91 16.12
CA LYS A 144 0.39 -10.70 17.18
C LYS A 144 -0.68 -11.66 16.68
N GLY A 145 -0.99 -11.64 15.39
CA GLY A 145 -2.11 -12.40 14.84
C GLY A 145 -3.45 -11.65 14.96
N LYS A 146 -4.51 -12.31 14.53
CA LYS A 146 -5.88 -11.81 14.78
C LYS A 146 -6.20 -12.02 16.26
N LEU A 147 -6.56 -10.93 16.92
CA LEU A 147 -7.02 -10.93 18.31
C LEU A 147 -8.46 -11.45 18.41
#